data_ce2a034459f9ab9f2f432671d29eb73e
#
_entry.id   ce2a034459f9ab9f2f432671d29eb73e
#
_cell.length_a   1.000
_cell.length_b   1.000
_cell.length_c   1.000
_cell.angle_alpha   90.00
_cell.angle_beta   90.00
_cell.angle_gamma   90.00
#
_symmetry.space_group_name_H-M   'P 1'
#
loop_
_entity.id
_entity.type
_entity.pdbx_description
1 polymer ?
#
loop_
_entity_poly.entity_id
_entity_poly.type
_entity_poly.pdbx_seq_one_letter_code
_entity_poly.pdbx_strand_id
1 'polypeptide(L)'
;FLEAKYRHLEQVYGEQAVLQLSSMGRGKNQSGFRIFPEPAPLLTETPIRLGNLQINSRLVVMAEFCLDRVDSKAKQINVAEGYVTLQIPTRVIPRVRVPFSINCEIVPAEDIDQNMPAPIVHALSQLTLYRMQEKAQKELENGDTVKASRHLQYLATHLLSRGEKELANAVLKEADHIQKSSKFSEEGDKRIKYGTRSLMLPPGLESKES
;
A
#
# COMPACT_ATOMS: atom_id res chain seq x y z
N PHE A 1 -17.47 -10.84 17.74
CA PHE A 1 -17.05 -11.03 16.35
C PHE A 1 -18.14 -10.61 15.34
N LEU A 2 -19.40 -11.07 15.49
CA LEU A 2 -20.52 -10.74 14.60
C LEU A 2 -20.92 -9.25 14.71
N GLU A 3 -21.00 -8.71 15.93
CA GLU A 3 -21.30 -7.28 16.14
C GLU A 3 -20.24 -6.35 15.53
N ALA A 4 -18.96 -6.70 15.65
CA ALA A 4 -17.90 -5.93 15.01
C ALA A 4 -18.01 -5.95 13.48
N LYS A 5 -18.37 -7.09 12.88
CA LYS A 5 -18.65 -7.18 11.44
C LYS A 5 -19.89 -6.39 11.03
N TYR A 6 -20.93 -6.39 11.85
CA TYR A 6 -22.16 -5.65 11.58
C TYR A 6 -21.91 -4.14 11.59
N ARG A 7 -21.22 -3.63 12.61
CA ARG A 7 -20.79 -2.21 12.68
C ARG A 7 -19.91 -1.82 11.51
N HIS A 8 -19.09 -2.74 11.02
CA HIS A 8 -18.23 -2.49 9.87
C HIS A 8 -19.04 -2.35 8.56
N LEU A 9 -20.14 -3.09 8.41
CA LEU A 9 -21.06 -2.97 7.26
C LEU A 9 -21.87 -1.66 7.31
N GLU A 10 -22.25 -1.19 8.49
CA GLU A 10 -22.94 0.11 8.66
C GLU A 10 -22.04 1.31 8.34
N GLN A 11 -20.71 1.13 8.33
CA GLN A 11 -19.74 2.17 8.03
C GLN A 11 -19.35 2.27 6.55
N VAL A 12 -19.94 1.47 5.68
CA VAL A 12 -19.64 1.53 4.25
C VAL A 12 -20.34 2.74 3.62
N TYR A 13 -19.54 3.68 3.14
CA TYR A 13 -20.02 4.85 2.38
C TYR A 13 -20.25 4.51 0.91
N GLY A 14 -19.34 3.74 0.31
CA GLY A 14 -19.39 3.34 -1.08
C GLY A 14 -18.88 1.92 -1.28
N GLU A 15 -19.59 1.18 -2.07
CA GLU A 15 -19.30 -0.22 -2.36
C GLU A 15 -18.65 -0.40 -3.73
N GLN A 16 -17.91 -1.48 -3.88
CA GLN A 16 -17.35 -1.93 -5.15
C GLN A 16 -16.59 -0.83 -5.91
N ALA A 17 -15.71 -0.11 -5.21
CA ALA A 17 -14.86 0.85 -5.87
C ALA A 17 -13.95 0.15 -6.89
N VAL A 18 -14.00 0.61 -8.14
CA VAL A 18 -13.25 0.06 -9.27
C VAL A 18 -12.55 1.19 -10.00
N LEU A 19 -11.25 1.02 -10.21
CA LEU A 19 -10.43 1.91 -11.01
C LEU A 19 -10.36 1.38 -12.45
N GLN A 20 -10.76 2.22 -13.39
CA GLN A 20 -10.63 1.99 -14.82
C GLN A 20 -9.59 2.95 -15.39
N LEU A 21 -8.49 2.41 -15.89
CA LEU A 21 -7.49 3.19 -16.62
C LEU A 21 -7.86 3.25 -18.10
N SER A 22 -7.65 4.42 -18.71
CA SER A 22 -7.80 4.64 -20.13
C SER A 22 -6.50 4.23 -20.85
N SER A 23 -6.63 3.75 -22.08
CA SER A 23 -5.47 3.49 -22.96
C SER A 23 -4.82 4.76 -23.53
N MET A 24 -5.39 5.93 -23.26
CA MET A 24 -4.87 7.20 -23.78
C MET A 24 -3.69 7.77 -22.98
N GLY A 25 -3.52 7.34 -21.72
CA GLY A 25 -2.33 7.67 -20.94
C GLY A 25 -1.08 6.97 -21.50
N ARG A 26 0.06 7.67 -21.51
CA ARG A 26 1.34 7.11 -22.00
C ARG A 26 2.02 6.18 -20.99
N GLY A 27 1.59 6.20 -19.74
CA GLY A 27 2.13 5.33 -18.70
C GLY A 27 1.55 3.92 -18.77
N LYS A 28 2.42 2.92 -18.82
CA LYS A 28 2.02 1.52 -18.63
C LYS A 28 2.04 1.19 -17.14
N ASN A 29 0.90 0.78 -16.60
CA ASN A 29 0.82 0.36 -15.19
C ASN A 29 1.67 -0.91 -14.99
N GLN A 30 2.72 -0.79 -14.20
CA GLN A 30 3.67 -1.88 -13.90
C GLN A 30 3.30 -2.61 -12.60
N SER A 31 2.87 -1.86 -11.61
CA SER A 31 2.46 -2.41 -10.33
C SER A 31 1.39 -1.55 -9.67
N GLY A 32 0.50 -2.19 -8.95
CA GLY A 32 -0.51 -1.54 -8.12
C GLY A 32 -0.49 -2.13 -6.72
N PHE A 33 -0.69 -1.28 -5.73
CA PHE A 33 -0.73 -1.71 -4.35
C PHE A 33 -1.71 -0.86 -3.55
N ARG A 34 -2.64 -1.52 -2.86
CA ARG A 34 -3.50 -0.86 -1.88
C ARG A 34 -2.75 -0.77 -0.56
N ILE A 35 -2.57 0.46 -0.07
CA ILE A 35 -1.89 0.72 1.20
C ILE A 35 -2.88 0.71 2.35
N PHE A 36 -4.04 1.33 2.15
CA PHE A 36 -5.06 1.47 3.17
C PHE A 36 -6.46 1.20 2.57
N PRO A 37 -7.42 0.58 3.27
CA PRO A 37 -7.40 0.18 4.69
C PRO A 37 -6.57 -1.07 4.99
N GLU A 38 -6.42 -1.96 4.05
CA GLU A 38 -5.62 -3.18 4.19
C GLU A 38 -4.58 -3.27 3.08
N PRO A 39 -3.30 -3.47 3.42
CA PRO A 39 -2.24 -3.66 2.42
C PRO A 39 -2.52 -4.89 1.57
N ALA A 40 -2.54 -4.71 0.26
CA ALA A 40 -2.71 -5.80 -0.68
C ALA A 40 -2.17 -5.44 -2.06
N PRO A 41 -1.53 -6.37 -2.78
CA PRO A 41 -1.21 -6.19 -4.18
C PRO A 41 -2.50 -6.05 -5.00
N LEU A 42 -2.47 -5.21 -6.00
CA LEU A 42 -3.55 -5.01 -6.95
C LEU A 42 -3.16 -5.57 -8.32
N LEU A 43 -4.15 -5.99 -9.08
CA LEU A 43 -3.93 -6.34 -10.48
C LEU A 43 -3.51 -5.09 -11.26
N THR A 44 -2.67 -5.27 -12.24
CA THR A 44 -2.21 -4.19 -13.13
C THR A 44 -3.16 -3.97 -14.30
N GLU A 45 -3.95 -4.99 -14.63
CA GLU A 45 -4.93 -4.95 -15.69
C GLU A 45 -6.24 -4.31 -15.21
N THR A 46 -6.76 -3.43 -16.04
CA THR A 46 -8.04 -2.76 -15.80
C THR A 46 -9.21 -3.68 -16.19
N PRO A 47 -10.31 -3.75 -15.44
CA PRO A 47 -10.66 -2.95 -14.26
C PRO A 47 -10.00 -3.43 -12.95
N ILE A 48 -9.43 -2.50 -12.19
CA ILE A 48 -8.75 -2.79 -10.93
C ILE A 48 -9.75 -2.65 -9.77
N ARG A 49 -10.00 -3.72 -9.05
CA ARG A 49 -10.90 -3.69 -7.90
C ARG A 49 -10.20 -3.12 -6.67
N LEU A 50 -10.72 -2.03 -6.15
CA LEU A 50 -10.15 -1.33 -4.99
C LEU A 50 -10.77 -1.75 -3.66
N GLY A 51 -12.00 -2.26 -3.67
CA GLY A 51 -12.76 -2.66 -2.48
C GLY A 51 -13.84 -1.64 -2.10
N ASN A 52 -14.21 -1.61 -0.82
CA ASN A 52 -15.23 -0.71 -0.31
C ASN A 52 -14.60 0.52 0.34
N LEU A 53 -15.27 1.67 0.21
CA LEU A 53 -14.92 2.91 0.87
C LEU A 53 -15.77 3.07 2.12
N GLN A 54 -15.13 3.21 3.28
CA GLN A 54 -15.82 3.40 4.56
C GLN A 54 -16.08 4.88 4.84
N ILE A 55 -17.12 5.16 5.64
CA ILE A 55 -17.40 6.50 6.16
C ILE A 55 -16.19 6.97 6.98
N ASN A 56 -15.80 8.21 6.80
CA ASN A 56 -14.64 8.82 7.48
C ASN A 56 -13.30 8.10 7.29
N SER A 57 -13.20 7.25 6.28
CA SER A 57 -11.98 6.52 5.93
C SER A 57 -11.43 6.96 4.58
N ARG A 58 -10.19 6.57 4.31
CA ARG A 58 -9.52 6.82 3.04
C ARG A 58 -9.29 5.49 2.33
N LEU A 59 -9.24 5.53 1.03
CA LEU A 59 -8.73 4.45 0.21
C LEU A 59 -7.43 4.96 -0.43
N VAL A 60 -6.29 4.41 0.00
CA VAL A 60 -4.99 4.82 -0.49
C VAL A 60 -4.43 3.72 -1.38
N VAL A 61 -4.18 4.07 -2.61
CA VAL A 61 -3.62 3.18 -3.62
C VAL A 61 -2.36 3.82 -4.18
N MET A 62 -1.32 3.04 -4.33
CA MET A 62 -0.12 3.39 -5.06
C MET A 62 -0.09 2.61 -6.37
N ALA A 63 0.19 3.30 -7.46
CA ALA A 63 0.41 2.69 -8.76
C ALA A 63 1.74 3.20 -9.33
N GLU A 64 2.48 2.30 -9.94
CA GLU A 64 3.75 2.58 -10.61
C GLU A 64 3.52 2.50 -12.12
N PHE A 65 3.88 3.57 -12.80
CA PHE A 65 3.76 3.66 -14.25
C PHE A 65 5.15 3.74 -14.88
N CYS A 66 5.39 2.90 -15.87
CA CYS A 66 6.54 3.04 -16.75
C CYS A 66 6.17 3.94 -17.92
N LEU A 67 6.96 4.97 -18.14
CA LEU A 67 6.81 5.87 -19.29
C LEU A 67 7.76 5.42 -20.40
N ASP A 68 7.24 5.32 -21.61
CA ASP A 68 8.07 5.19 -22.81
C ASP A 68 8.86 6.50 -23.05
N ARG A 69 9.80 6.50 -24.00
CA ARG A 69 10.57 7.69 -24.35
C ARG A 69 9.67 8.88 -24.61
N VAL A 70 9.94 9.97 -23.89
CA VAL A 70 9.23 11.23 -24.03
C VAL A 70 10.00 12.11 -25.01
N ASP A 71 9.28 12.81 -25.90
CA ASP A 71 9.88 13.81 -26.78
C ASP A 71 10.46 14.95 -25.92
N SER A 72 11.74 15.27 -26.16
CA SER A 72 12.43 16.36 -25.46
C SER A 72 11.80 17.76 -25.64
N LYS A 73 10.94 17.90 -26.64
CA LYS A 73 10.19 19.15 -26.90
C LYS A 73 8.84 19.21 -26.17
N ALA A 74 8.39 18.10 -25.62
CA ALA A 74 7.14 18.10 -24.88
C ALA A 74 7.31 18.84 -23.54
N LYS A 75 6.38 19.71 -23.21
CA LYS A 75 6.36 20.42 -21.92
C LYS A 75 5.57 19.67 -20.85
N GLN A 76 4.68 18.81 -21.26
CA GLN A 76 3.80 18.06 -20.39
C GLN A 76 3.49 16.68 -20.98
N ILE A 77 3.29 15.72 -20.13
CA ILE A 77 2.90 14.35 -20.50
C ILE A 77 1.70 13.91 -19.66
N ASN A 78 0.71 13.30 -20.30
CA ASN A 78 -0.35 12.59 -19.61
C ASN A 78 0.17 11.20 -19.25
N VAL A 79 0.35 10.94 -17.95
CA VAL A 79 0.85 9.67 -17.42
C VAL A 79 -0.27 8.63 -17.37
N ALA A 80 -1.41 9.01 -16.82
CA ALA A 80 -2.57 8.14 -16.67
C ALA A 80 -3.84 8.96 -16.62
N GLU A 81 -4.89 8.43 -17.19
CA GLU A 81 -6.24 8.95 -17.06
C GLU A 81 -7.25 7.84 -16.97
N GLY A 82 -8.42 8.15 -16.49
CA GLY A 82 -9.47 7.16 -16.33
C GLY A 82 -10.56 7.63 -15.40
N TYR A 83 -11.17 6.70 -14.70
CA TYR A 83 -12.21 7.00 -13.74
C TYR A 83 -12.29 5.94 -12.64
N VAL A 84 -12.76 6.38 -11.49
CA VAL A 84 -13.17 5.48 -10.40
C VAL A 84 -14.69 5.40 -10.40
N THR A 85 -15.23 4.18 -10.40
CA THR A 85 -16.65 3.94 -10.16
C THR A 85 -16.86 3.35 -8.79
N LEU A 86 -17.93 3.75 -8.10
CA LEU A 86 -18.37 3.15 -6.85
C LEU A 86 -19.89 3.21 -6.76
N GLN A 87 -20.47 2.34 -5.95
CA GLN A 87 -21.90 2.35 -5.64
C GLN A 87 -22.09 3.02 -4.27
N ILE A 88 -22.93 4.06 -4.21
CA ILE A 88 -23.33 4.72 -2.97
C ILE A 88 -24.79 4.44 -2.72
N PRO A 89 -25.13 3.42 -1.88
CA PRO A 89 -26.51 2.94 -1.72
C PRO A 89 -27.50 4.01 -1.27
N THR A 90 -27.02 5.04 -0.55
CA THR A 90 -27.84 6.13 -0.01
C THR A 90 -28.22 7.19 -1.07
N ARG A 91 -27.68 7.12 -2.29
CA ARG A 91 -27.98 8.08 -3.35
C ARG A 91 -29.14 7.60 -4.25
N VAL A 92 -29.91 8.54 -4.76
CA VAL A 92 -30.97 8.30 -5.76
C VAL A 92 -30.39 7.63 -7.02
N ILE A 93 -29.19 8.05 -7.44
CA ILE A 93 -28.40 7.39 -8.50
C ILE A 93 -27.20 6.76 -7.79
N PRO A 94 -27.28 5.45 -7.48
CA PRO A 94 -26.26 4.81 -6.64
C PRO A 94 -24.89 4.74 -7.30
N ARG A 95 -24.83 4.58 -8.62
CA ARG A 95 -23.56 4.44 -9.35
C ARG A 95 -22.95 5.81 -9.64
N VAL A 96 -21.80 6.05 -9.04
CA VAL A 96 -21.01 7.29 -9.22
C VAL A 96 -19.77 6.97 -10.05
N ARG A 97 -19.43 7.88 -10.97
CA ARG A 97 -18.21 7.81 -11.77
C ARG A 97 -17.43 9.12 -11.57
N VAL A 98 -16.19 8.98 -11.10
CA VAL A 98 -15.28 10.10 -10.84
C VAL A 98 -14.11 10.03 -11.82
N PRO A 99 -14.02 10.91 -12.82
CA PRO A 99 -12.90 10.93 -13.74
C PRO A 99 -11.66 11.51 -13.06
N PHE A 100 -10.48 11.12 -13.55
CA PHE A 100 -9.19 11.70 -13.16
C PHE A 100 -8.24 11.72 -14.35
N SER A 101 -7.25 12.61 -14.28
CA SER A 101 -6.13 12.69 -15.20
C SER A 101 -4.87 13.08 -14.43
N ILE A 102 -3.79 12.36 -14.67
CA ILE A 102 -2.48 12.59 -14.04
C ILE A 102 -1.55 13.09 -15.12
N ASN A 103 -1.18 14.37 -15.02
CA ASN A 103 -0.27 15.02 -15.93
C ASN A 103 1.01 15.39 -15.18
N CYS A 104 2.17 15.17 -15.82
CA CYS A 104 3.47 15.57 -15.30
C CYS A 104 4.09 16.60 -16.24
N GLU A 105 4.69 17.63 -15.67
CA GLU A 105 5.52 18.57 -16.40
C GLU A 105 6.88 17.96 -16.71
N ILE A 106 7.43 18.31 -17.86
CA ILE A 106 8.76 17.92 -18.27
C ILE A 106 9.65 19.15 -18.10
N VAL A 107 10.57 19.06 -17.15
CA VAL A 107 11.51 20.12 -16.83
C VAL A 107 12.96 19.65 -17.04
N PRO A 108 13.91 20.56 -17.31
CA PRO A 108 15.34 20.21 -17.32
C PRO A 108 15.76 19.57 -16.00
N ALA A 109 16.76 18.68 -16.04
CA ALA A 109 17.23 17.98 -14.87
C ALA A 109 17.71 18.89 -13.72
N GLU A 110 18.18 20.08 -14.08
CA GLU A 110 18.63 21.15 -13.16
C GLU A 110 17.48 21.78 -12.36
N ASP A 111 16.27 21.76 -12.91
CA ASP A 111 15.07 22.36 -12.31
C ASP A 111 14.20 21.34 -11.54
N ILE A 112 14.64 20.10 -11.45
CA ILE A 112 13.90 19.06 -10.72
C ILE A 112 13.99 19.31 -9.23
N ASP A 113 12.84 19.56 -8.59
CA ASP A 113 12.77 19.48 -7.12
C ASP A 113 13.05 18.03 -6.68
N GLN A 114 14.21 17.85 -6.02
CA GLN A 114 14.63 16.54 -5.51
C GLN A 114 13.81 16.09 -4.29
N ASN A 115 12.96 16.95 -3.75
CA ASN A 115 12.13 16.64 -2.60
C ASN A 115 10.87 15.87 -3.03
N MET A 116 10.88 14.57 -2.76
CA MET A 116 9.68 13.75 -2.98
C MET A 116 8.56 14.18 -2.01
N PRO A 117 7.31 14.36 -2.47
CA PRO A 117 6.19 14.70 -1.60
C PRO A 117 6.04 13.73 -0.44
N ALA A 118 5.87 14.26 0.78
CA ALA A 118 5.79 13.47 2.01
C ALA A 118 4.77 12.30 1.96
N PRO A 119 3.57 12.46 1.36
CA PRO A 119 2.65 11.32 1.22
C PRO A 119 3.20 10.17 0.38
N ILE A 120 3.99 10.47 -0.65
CA ILE A 120 4.62 9.44 -1.50
C ILE A 120 5.73 8.73 -0.74
N VAL A 121 6.59 9.48 -0.04
CA VAL A 121 7.64 8.90 0.82
C VAL A 121 7.02 7.97 1.87
N HIS A 122 5.94 8.41 2.51
CA HIS A 122 5.23 7.62 3.50
C HIS A 122 4.67 6.33 2.88
N ALA A 123 3.99 6.43 1.75
CA ALA A 123 3.43 5.28 1.04
C ALA A 123 4.51 4.27 0.60
N LEU A 124 5.63 4.73 0.06
CA LEU A 124 6.77 3.89 -0.31
C LEU A 124 7.38 3.19 0.89
N SER A 125 7.52 3.90 2.01
CA SER A 125 8.04 3.31 3.25
C SER A 125 7.13 2.18 3.76
N GLN A 126 5.81 2.38 3.74
CA GLN A 126 4.83 1.36 4.12
C GLN A 126 4.89 0.14 3.19
N LEU A 127 4.94 0.37 1.89
CA LEU A 127 5.08 -0.71 0.92
C LEU A 127 6.38 -1.50 1.12
N THR A 128 7.46 -0.82 1.49
CA THR A 128 8.75 -1.46 1.76
C THR A 128 8.67 -2.39 2.97
N LEU A 129 8.06 -1.95 4.06
CA LEU A 129 7.84 -2.80 5.25
C LEU A 129 7.01 -4.04 4.91
N TYR A 130 5.92 -3.86 4.18
CA TYR A 130 5.08 -4.97 3.74
C TYR A 130 5.86 -5.97 2.87
N ARG A 131 6.58 -5.48 1.86
CA ARG A 131 7.36 -6.34 0.94
C ARG A 131 8.47 -7.11 1.65
N MET A 132 9.10 -6.51 2.66
CA MET A 132 10.12 -7.21 3.47
C MET A 132 9.52 -8.35 4.28
N GLN A 133 8.36 -8.12 4.88
CA GLN A 133 7.64 -9.16 5.61
C GLN A 133 7.19 -10.30 4.70
N GLU A 134 6.59 -9.99 3.56
CA GLU A 134 6.17 -10.99 2.56
C GLU A 134 7.34 -11.83 2.05
N LYS A 135 8.48 -11.18 1.77
CA LYS A 135 9.69 -11.89 1.35
C LYS A 135 10.20 -12.84 2.43
N ALA A 136 10.23 -12.39 3.69
CA ALA A 136 10.65 -13.25 4.78
C ALA A 136 9.75 -14.49 4.91
N GLN A 137 8.44 -14.32 4.81
CA GLN A 137 7.48 -15.42 4.84
C GLN A 137 7.67 -16.39 3.67
N LYS A 138 7.81 -15.87 2.46
CA LYS A 138 8.01 -16.68 1.26
C LYS A 138 9.32 -17.48 1.29
N GLU A 139 10.42 -16.87 1.76
CA GLU A 139 11.68 -17.60 1.90
C GLU A 139 11.59 -18.71 2.95
N LEU A 140 10.85 -18.47 4.03
CA LEU A 140 10.61 -19.50 5.03
C LEU A 140 9.76 -20.66 4.50
N GLU A 141 8.72 -20.38 3.73
CA GLU A 141 7.90 -21.38 3.02
C GLU A 141 8.75 -22.22 2.04
N ASN A 142 9.76 -21.60 1.42
CA ASN A 142 10.73 -22.27 0.56
C ASN A 142 11.82 -23.05 1.35
N GLY A 143 11.81 -23.00 2.68
CA GLY A 143 12.79 -23.65 3.55
C GLY A 143 14.12 -22.88 3.72
N ASP A 144 14.25 -21.67 3.15
CA ASP A 144 15.45 -20.85 3.27
C ASP A 144 15.39 -19.95 4.51
N THR A 145 15.68 -20.53 5.67
CA THR A 145 15.66 -19.83 6.96
C THR A 145 16.68 -18.70 7.06
N VAL A 146 17.81 -18.83 6.34
CA VAL A 146 18.87 -17.80 6.34
C VAL A 146 18.41 -16.55 5.64
N LYS A 147 17.80 -16.69 4.44
CA LYS A 147 17.26 -15.54 3.74
C LYS A 147 16.05 -14.95 4.46
N ALA A 148 15.16 -15.77 5.00
CA ALA A 148 14.02 -15.31 5.78
C ALA A 148 14.48 -14.43 6.96
N SER A 149 15.43 -14.93 7.77
CA SER A 149 16.01 -14.17 8.88
C SER A 149 16.67 -12.86 8.42
N ARG A 150 17.39 -12.88 7.29
CA ARG A 150 18.00 -11.66 6.73
C ARG A 150 16.97 -10.62 6.33
N HIS A 151 15.84 -11.02 5.73
CA HIS A 151 14.75 -10.09 5.41
C HIS A 151 14.12 -9.49 6.65
N LEU A 152 13.98 -10.25 7.75
CA LEU A 152 13.52 -9.71 9.03
C LEU A 152 14.54 -8.74 9.64
N GLN A 153 15.84 -9.01 9.55
CA GLN A 153 16.86 -8.07 10.02
C GLN A 153 16.83 -6.74 9.24
N TYR A 154 16.60 -6.78 7.93
CA TYR A 154 16.39 -5.57 7.14
C TYR A 154 15.10 -4.84 7.55
N LEU A 155 14.02 -5.58 7.80
CA LEU A 155 12.78 -5.01 8.34
C LEU A 155 13.02 -4.32 9.67
N ALA A 156 13.74 -4.95 10.59
CA ALA A 156 14.07 -4.36 11.89
C ALA A 156 14.91 -3.07 11.75
N THR A 157 15.90 -3.07 10.85
CA THR A 157 16.70 -1.87 10.57
C THR A 157 15.82 -0.72 10.07
N HIS A 158 14.87 -1.01 9.19
CA HIS A 158 13.91 -0.02 8.69
C HIS A 158 12.99 0.50 9.80
N LEU A 159 12.54 -0.36 10.70
CA LEU A 159 11.72 0.02 11.84
C LEU A 159 12.51 0.89 12.83
N LEU A 160 13.78 0.57 13.08
CA LEU A 160 14.67 1.39 13.93
C LEU A 160 14.87 2.80 13.36
N SER A 161 15.08 2.92 12.06
CA SER A 161 15.23 4.25 11.42
C SER A 161 13.97 5.12 11.52
N ARG A 162 12.81 4.50 11.78
CA ARG A 162 11.53 5.18 12.02
C ARG A 162 11.23 5.42 13.50
N GLY A 163 12.11 4.99 14.40
CA GLY A 163 11.92 5.11 15.84
C GLY A 163 11.07 3.98 16.47
N GLU A 164 10.64 2.98 15.70
CA GLU A 164 9.79 1.87 16.12
C GLU A 164 10.60 0.77 16.85
N LYS A 165 11.22 1.14 17.96
CA LYS A 165 12.20 0.30 18.68
C LYS A 165 11.61 -1.01 19.20
N GLU A 166 10.40 -0.97 19.76
CA GLU A 166 9.76 -2.16 20.35
C GLU A 166 9.42 -3.19 19.28
N LEU A 167 8.85 -2.73 18.16
CA LEU A 167 8.52 -3.61 17.06
C LEU A 167 9.79 -4.16 16.38
N ALA A 168 10.82 -3.33 16.22
CA ALA A 168 12.11 -3.76 15.69
C ALA A 168 12.75 -4.87 16.55
N ASN A 169 12.73 -4.73 17.87
CA ASN A 169 13.23 -5.74 18.79
C ASN A 169 12.42 -7.05 18.72
N ALA A 170 11.10 -6.96 18.55
CA ALA A 170 10.28 -8.15 18.34
C ALA A 170 10.64 -8.87 17.04
N VAL A 171 10.86 -8.11 15.95
CA VAL A 171 11.27 -8.64 14.64
C VAL A 171 12.65 -9.31 14.73
N LEU A 172 13.62 -8.73 15.46
CA LEU A 172 14.95 -9.34 15.64
C LEU A 172 14.88 -10.64 16.42
N LYS A 173 14.09 -10.69 17.50
CA LYS A 173 13.86 -11.94 18.26
C LYS A 173 13.26 -13.03 17.37
N GLU A 174 12.36 -12.65 16.49
CA GLU A 174 11.74 -13.60 15.57
C GLU A 174 12.73 -14.07 14.48
N ALA A 175 13.60 -13.18 14.01
CA ALA A 175 14.68 -13.55 13.09
C ALA A 175 15.62 -14.61 13.68
N ASP A 176 15.97 -14.48 14.98
CA ASP A 176 16.76 -15.47 15.71
C ASP A 176 15.98 -16.77 15.96
N HIS A 177 14.68 -16.66 16.24
CA HIS A 177 13.82 -17.82 16.43
C HIS A 177 13.72 -18.67 15.16
N ILE A 178 13.52 -18.05 14.00
CA ILE A 178 13.44 -18.74 12.69
C ILE A 178 14.74 -19.51 12.39
N GLN A 179 15.90 -18.97 12.71
CA GLN A 179 17.16 -19.66 12.51
C GLN A 179 17.28 -20.96 13.33
N LYS A 180 16.61 -21.01 14.49
CA LYS A 180 16.67 -22.16 15.41
C LYS A 180 15.54 -23.17 15.16
N SER A 181 14.35 -22.70 14.86
CA SER A 181 13.12 -23.50 14.79
C SER A 181 12.61 -23.77 13.37
N SER A 182 13.16 -23.05 12.38
CA SER A 182 12.71 -23.07 10.98
C SER A 182 11.24 -22.70 10.79
N LYS A 183 10.64 -22.00 11.73
CA LYS A 183 9.25 -21.55 11.70
C LYS A 183 9.10 -20.21 12.42
N PHE A 184 8.09 -19.44 12.04
CA PHE A 184 7.64 -18.32 12.85
C PHE A 184 7.08 -18.84 14.19
N SER A 185 7.31 -18.10 15.27
CA SER A 185 6.53 -18.30 16.48
C SER A 185 5.10 -17.75 16.24
N GLU A 186 4.12 -18.39 16.88
CA GLU A 186 2.72 -17.95 16.70
C GLU A 186 2.48 -16.51 17.17
N GLU A 187 3.16 -16.12 18.24
CA GLU A 187 3.10 -14.77 18.79
C GLU A 187 3.90 -13.78 17.94
N GLY A 188 5.09 -14.17 17.47
CA GLY A 188 5.96 -13.34 16.63
C GLY A 188 5.34 -12.99 15.30
N ASP A 189 4.75 -13.95 14.59
CA ASP A 189 4.05 -13.70 13.33
C ASP A 189 2.90 -12.70 13.51
N LYS A 190 2.05 -12.92 14.50
CA LYS A 190 0.95 -12.03 14.84
C LYS A 190 1.46 -10.62 15.18
N ARG A 191 2.48 -10.50 16.02
CA ARG A 191 3.03 -9.23 16.47
C ARG A 191 3.66 -8.44 15.34
N ILE A 192 4.40 -9.09 14.44
CA ILE A 192 4.98 -8.45 13.26
C ILE A 192 3.87 -7.98 12.33
N LYS A 193 2.92 -8.86 12.02
CA LYS A 193 1.82 -8.59 11.10
C LYS A 193 0.92 -7.44 11.56
N TYR A 194 0.52 -7.44 12.83
CA TYR A 194 -0.31 -6.37 13.38
C TYR A 194 0.49 -5.09 13.63
N GLY A 195 1.72 -5.19 14.12
CA GLY A 195 2.59 -4.05 14.36
C GLY A 195 2.93 -3.30 13.06
N THR A 196 3.29 -3.98 12.00
CA THR A 196 3.53 -3.33 10.70
C THR A 196 2.27 -2.74 10.11
N ARG A 197 1.11 -3.37 10.30
CA ARG A 197 -0.19 -2.82 9.86
C ARG A 197 -0.59 -1.57 10.61
N SER A 198 -0.36 -1.49 11.92
CA SER A 198 -0.66 -0.30 12.71
C SER A 198 0.13 0.93 12.25
N LEU A 199 1.37 0.73 11.78
CA LEU A 199 2.20 1.78 11.20
C LEU A 199 1.72 2.27 9.82
N MET A 200 0.80 1.54 9.19
CA MET A 200 0.21 1.91 7.91
C MET A 200 -0.97 2.86 8.05
N LEU A 201 -1.45 3.11 9.28
CA LEU A 201 -2.47 4.11 9.54
C LEU A 201 -1.90 5.51 9.30
N PRO A 202 -2.60 6.37 8.54
CA PRO A 202 -2.16 7.75 8.38
C PRO A 202 -2.15 8.45 9.75
N PRO A 203 -1.16 9.33 10.00
CA PRO A 203 -1.09 10.07 11.24
C PRO A 203 -2.41 10.85 11.46
N GLY A 204 -3.05 10.66 12.61
CA GLY A 204 -4.33 11.27 12.97
C GLY A 204 -5.55 10.34 12.96
N LEU A 205 -5.36 9.05 12.67
CA LEU A 205 -6.36 8.00 12.86
C LEU A 205 -5.88 6.97 13.90
N GLU A 206 -5.25 7.42 14.96
CA GLU A 206 -5.10 6.58 16.13
C GLU A 206 -6.51 6.22 16.60
N SER A 207 -6.82 4.94 16.58
CA SER A 207 -8.05 4.40 17.11
C SER A 207 -8.21 4.92 18.55
N LYS A 208 -9.16 5.82 18.76
CA LYS A 208 -9.70 6.07 20.09
C LYS A 208 -10.45 4.81 20.50
N GLU A 209 -9.72 3.80 20.90
CA GLU A 209 -10.25 2.75 21.76
C GLU A 209 -10.21 3.28 23.18
N SER A 210 -11.36 3.71 23.64
CA SER A 210 -11.73 3.85 25.05
C SER A 210 -12.86 2.92 25.32
#